data_c3d0f38c81e49824e25aa2ff4a75e9cf
#
_entry.id   c3d0f38c81e49824e25aa2ff4a75e9cf
#
_cell.length_a   1.000
_cell.length_b   1.000
_cell.length_c   1.000
_cell.angle_alpha   90.00
_cell.angle_beta   90.00
_cell.angle_gamma   90.00
#
_symmetry.space_group_name_H-M   'P 1'
#
loop_
_entity.id
_entity.type
_entity.pdbx_description
1 polymer ?
#
loop_
_entity_poly.entity_id
_entity_poly.type
_entity_poly.pdbx_seq_one_letter_code
_entity_poly.pdbx_strand_id
1 'polypeptide(L)'
;MEIDRKAFRSLSSGLYIISSIDADGRLCGCVVNTLLQVASDPAQLLVSINKQNATADAVSASKRFCASVLSQDTTMDLIGTFGFHSSRDTDKFKDIRFEMQDGLPIIQDASGFIICKLIDTMETATHTIFLGEITAMEAIRPGTPMTYSYYHKVIKGKSPKNAPTYQPQEEADAGSSIRWKCMICGYIYEGDPLPEGFKCPICGVGADMFEKIIT
;
A
#
# COMPACT_ATOMS: atom_id res chain seq x y z
N MET A 1 -32.19 6.72 -3.04
CA MET A 1 -31.48 5.82 -2.10
C MET A 1 -30.09 6.42 -1.92
N GLU A 2 -29.73 6.75 -0.71
CA GLU A 2 -28.40 7.28 -0.38
C GLU A 2 -27.38 6.12 -0.44
N ILE A 3 -26.18 6.37 -1.03
CA ILE A 3 -25.14 5.37 -1.14
C ILE A 3 -24.34 5.35 0.15
N ASP A 4 -24.49 4.29 0.95
CA ASP A 4 -23.66 4.08 2.14
C ASP A 4 -22.29 3.50 1.74
N ARG A 5 -21.28 4.38 1.68
CA ARG A 5 -19.91 4.00 1.33
C ARG A 5 -19.22 3.09 2.34
N LYS A 6 -19.78 2.94 3.57
CA LYS A 6 -19.22 2.01 4.57
C LYS A 6 -19.28 0.55 4.10
N ALA A 7 -20.17 0.22 3.16
CA ALA A 7 -20.25 -1.09 2.54
C ALA A 7 -18.93 -1.51 1.85
N PHE A 8 -18.12 -0.55 1.38
CA PHE A 8 -16.79 -0.86 0.82
C PHE A 8 -15.83 -1.49 1.83
N ARG A 9 -16.03 -1.29 3.14
CA ARG A 9 -15.23 -1.92 4.20
C ARG A 9 -15.43 -3.44 4.29
N SER A 10 -16.49 -3.95 3.67
CA SER A 10 -16.75 -5.40 3.57
C SER A 10 -15.99 -6.06 2.42
N LEU A 11 -15.38 -5.29 1.52
CA LEU A 11 -14.53 -5.82 0.46
C LEU A 11 -13.15 -6.17 1.03
N SER A 12 -12.67 -7.35 0.67
CA SER A 12 -11.30 -7.79 1.00
C SER A 12 -10.36 -7.42 -0.14
N SER A 13 -9.22 -6.82 0.18
CA SER A 13 -8.14 -6.54 -0.77
C SER A 13 -6.78 -6.69 -0.09
N GLY A 14 -5.76 -6.98 -0.89
CA GLY A 14 -4.37 -6.98 -0.46
C GLY A 14 -3.75 -5.58 -0.55
N LEU A 15 -2.44 -5.50 -0.32
CA LEU A 15 -1.63 -4.31 -0.57
C LEU A 15 -0.42 -4.71 -1.41
N TYR A 16 -0.18 -3.97 -2.48
CA TYR A 16 0.80 -4.32 -3.50
C TYR A 16 1.57 -3.07 -3.94
N ILE A 17 2.80 -3.24 -4.38
CA ILE A 17 3.52 -2.20 -5.13
C ILE A 17 3.52 -2.61 -6.60
N ILE A 18 2.94 -1.76 -7.44
CA ILE A 18 3.09 -1.88 -8.88
C ILE A 18 4.28 -1.07 -9.32
N SER A 19 5.16 -1.66 -10.11
CA SER A 19 6.32 -1.02 -10.69
C SER A 19 6.38 -1.17 -12.19
N SER A 20 6.93 -0.18 -12.87
CA SER A 20 7.11 -0.13 -14.32
C SER A 20 8.24 0.85 -14.68
N ILE A 21 8.49 1.03 -15.97
CA ILE A 21 9.47 1.97 -16.51
C ILE A 21 8.76 2.93 -17.45
N ASP A 22 9.04 4.22 -17.32
CA ASP A 22 8.49 5.22 -18.25
C ASP A 22 9.27 5.24 -19.60
N ALA A 23 8.81 6.08 -20.51
CA ALA A 23 9.40 6.21 -21.84
C ALA A 23 10.88 6.70 -21.83
N ASP A 24 11.29 7.38 -20.76
CA ASP A 24 12.65 7.91 -20.58
C ASP A 24 13.55 6.90 -19.82
N GLY A 25 13.04 5.71 -19.49
CA GLY A 25 13.77 4.67 -18.75
C GLY A 25 13.78 4.88 -17.23
N ARG A 26 12.99 5.81 -16.68
CA ARG A 26 12.91 6.04 -15.23
C ARG A 26 12.01 4.99 -14.57
N LEU A 27 12.42 4.54 -13.41
CA LEU A 27 11.64 3.62 -12.60
C LEU A 27 10.45 4.33 -11.97
N CYS A 28 9.25 3.78 -12.17
CA CYS A 28 8.03 4.28 -11.60
C CYS A 28 7.37 3.20 -10.72
N GLY A 29 6.77 3.62 -9.61
CA GLY A 29 6.05 2.67 -8.76
C GLY A 29 5.01 3.36 -7.87
N CYS A 30 3.96 2.61 -7.52
CA CYS A 30 2.92 3.06 -6.60
C CYS A 30 2.31 1.91 -5.81
N VAL A 31 1.80 2.23 -4.62
CA VAL A 31 0.97 1.30 -3.85
C VAL A 31 -0.43 1.24 -4.44
N VAL A 32 -0.95 0.04 -4.57
CA VAL A 32 -2.35 -0.23 -4.94
C VAL A 32 -2.95 -1.27 -3.99
N ASN A 33 -4.28 -1.25 -3.86
CA ASN A 33 -5.04 -2.27 -3.13
C ASN A 33 -5.93 -3.11 -4.06
N THR A 34 -6.04 -2.76 -5.32
CA THR A 34 -6.89 -3.46 -6.30
C THR A 34 -6.03 -4.22 -7.29
N LEU A 35 -5.75 -5.47 -6.95
CA LEU A 35 -5.07 -6.45 -7.79
C LEU A 35 -5.81 -7.77 -7.66
N LEU A 36 -6.22 -8.37 -8.78
CA LEU A 36 -6.97 -9.63 -8.81
C LEU A 36 -6.46 -10.55 -9.91
N GLN A 37 -6.34 -11.84 -9.61
CA GLN A 37 -6.24 -12.86 -10.65
C GLN A 37 -7.64 -13.05 -11.28
N VAL A 38 -7.74 -12.95 -12.60
CA VAL A 38 -9.01 -12.99 -13.32
C VAL A 38 -9.12 -14.16 -14.29
N ALA A 39 -8.01 -14.80 -14.64
CA ALA A 39 -7.98 -16.01 -15.44
C ALA A 39 -6.82 -16.92 -15.00
N SER A 40 -6.93 -18.22 -15.31
CA SER A 40 -5.92 -19.22 -14.96
C SER A 40 -5.17 -19.79 -16.17
N ASP A 41 -5.77 -19.78 -17.35
CA ASP A 41 -5.18 -20.30 -18.58
C ASP A 41 -5.66 -19.48 -19.80
N PRO A 42 -4.83 -18.57 -20.38
CA PRO A 42 -3.59 -18.10 -19.78
C PRO A 42 -3.83 -17.36 -18.47
N ALA A 43 -2.85 -17.41 -17.56
CA ALA A 43 -2.96 -16.74 -16.28
C ALA A 43 -2.92 -15.22 -16.45
N GLN A 44 -3.90 -14.51 -15.89
CA GLN A 44 -4.08 -13.08 -16.05
C GLN A 44 -4.36 -12.37 -14.75
N LEU A 45 -3.80 -11.17 -14.60
CA LEU A 45 -4.04 -10.23 -13.52
C LEU A 45 -4.70 -8.95 -14.01
N LEU A 46 -5.60 -8.43 -13.17
CA LEU A 46 -6.17 -7.10 -13.31
C LEU A 46 -5.63 -6.21 -12.21
N VAL A 47 -5.16 -5.00 -12.55
CA VAL A 47 -4.78 -3.95 -11.59
C VAL A 47 -5.47 -2.64 -11.92
N SER A 48 -5.90 -1.90 -10.89
CA SER A 48 -6.49 -0.56 -11.04
C SER A 48 -5.54 0.49 -10.50
N ILE A 49 -5.13 1.45 -11.33
CA ILE A 49 -4.20 2.52 -10.98
C ILE A 49 -4.86 3.87 -11.25
N ASN A 50 -4.71 4.82 -10.32
CA ASN A 50 -5.23 6.18 -10.50
C ASN A 50 -4.55 6.86 -11.71
N LYS A 51 -5.36 7.51 -12.57
CA LYS A 51 -4.89 8.20 -13.78
C LYS A 51 -3.85 9.29 -13.53
N GLN A 52 -3.88 9.90 -12.34
CA GLN A 52 -2.91 10.93 -11.97
C GLN A 52 -1.56 10.36 -11.52
N ASN A 53 -1.44 9.02 -11.43
CA ASN A 53 -0.22 8.38 -10.97
C ASN A 53 0.76 8.18 -12.14
N ALA A 54 2.02 8.61 -11.96
CA ALA A 54 3.07 8.40 -12.97
C ALA A 54 3.23 6.94 -13.37
N THR A 55 2.93 6.00 -12.46
CA THR A 55 3.00 4.56 -12.75
C THR A 55 1.95 4.13 -13.78
N ALA A 56 0.78 4.78 -13.84
CA ALA A 56 -0.21 4.50 -14.88
C ALA A 56 0.32 4.85 -16.27
N ASP A 57 0.99 6.00 -16.40
CA ASP A 57 1.63 6.43 -17.64
C ASP A 57 2.75 5.47 -18.03
N ALA A 58 3.59 5.07 -17.06
CA ALA A 58 4.70 4.14 -17.27
C ALA A 58 4.21 2.76 -17.75
N VAL A 59 3.16 2.20 -17.15
CA VAL A 59 2.53 0.94 -17.59
C VAL A 59 1.96 1.09 -19.00
N SER A 60 1.31 2.22 -19.28
CA SER A 60 0.74 2.49 -20.62
C SER A 60 1.81 2.59 -21.69
N ALA A 61 2.97 3.19 -21.37
CA ALA A 61 4.09 3.34 -22.30
C ALA A 61 4.87 2.03 -22.50
N SER A 62 5.29 1.38 -21.41
CA SER A 62 6.11 0.16 -21.46
C SER A 62 5.34 -1.09 -21.88
N LYS A 63 4.00 -1.08 -21.75
CA LYS A 63 3.12 -2.24 -21.92
C LYS A 63 3.44 -3.41 -20.98
N ARG A 64 4.02 -3.13 -19.81
CA ARG A 64 4.45 -4.13 -18.84
C ARG A 64 4.39 -3.56 -17.42
N PHE A 65 4.19 -4.42 -16.44
CA PHE A 65 4.28 -4.07 -15.04
C PHE A 65 4.72 -5.26 -14.19
N CYS A 66 5.30 -4.97 -13.03
CA CYS A 66 5.53 -5.93 -11.97
C CYS A 66 4.63 -5.59 -10.79
N ALA A 67 3.99 -6.59 -10.21
CA ALA A 67 3.25 -6.50 -8.95
C ALA A 67 4.06 -7.18 -7.84
N SER A 68 4.56 -6.42 -6.88
CA SER A 68 5.22 -6.93 -5.68
C SER A 68 4.20 -7.08 -4.55
N VAL A 69 4.07 -8.30 -4.02
CA VAL A 69 3.09 -8.65 -2.97
C VAL A 69 3.66 -8.26 -1.59
N LEU A 70 2.99 -7.35 -0.89
CA LEU A 70 3.44 -6.91 0.43
C LEU A 70 2.98 -7.88 1.53
N SER A 71 3.84 -8.08 2.54
CA SER A 71 3.55 -8.84 3.75
C SER A 71 3.29 -7.94 4.94
N GLN A 72 2.77 -8.51 6.03
CA GLN A 72 2.56 -7.79 7.29
C GLN A 72 3.87 -7.26 7.90
N ASP A 73 5.03 -7.82 7.49
CA ASP A 73 6.36 -7.37 7.91
C ASP A 73 6.89 -6.18 7.09
N THR A 74 6.15 -5.75 6.06
CA THR A 74 6.54 -4.61 5.23
C THR A 74 6.57 -3.34 6.05
N THR A 75 7.67 -2.58 5.96
CA THR A 75 7.85 -1.34 6.71
C THR A 75 6.94 -0.22 6.23
N MET A 76 6.55 0.67 7.14
CA MET A 76 5.76 1.86 6.78
C MET A 76 6.52 2.83 5.87
N ASP A 77 7.87 2.85 5.95
CA ASP A 77 8.71 3.68 5.08
C ASP A 77 8.59 3.24 3.62
N LEU A 78 8.59 1.92 3.36
CA LEU A 78 8.39 1.38 2.02
C LEU A 78 7.00 1.73 1.48
N ILE A 79 5.96 1.51 2.29
CA ILE A 79 4.58 1.87 1.93
C ILE A 79 4.46 3.38 1.72
N GLY A 80 5.06 4.19 2.60
CA GLY A 80 5.07 5.64 2.51
C GLY A 80 5.71 6.15 1.22
N THR A 81 6.88 5.63 0.87
CA THR A 81 7.62 5.99 -0.34
C THR A 81 6.79 5.74 -1.60
N PHE A 82 6.16 4.59 -1.71
CA PHE A 82 5.38 4.24 -2.91
C PHE A 82 3.93 4.73 -2.87
N GLY A 83 3.36 4.99 -1.69
CA GLY A 83 1.97 5.37 -1.52
C GLY A 83 1.70 6.87 -1.50
N PHE A 84 2.64 7.70 -0.99
CA PHE A 84 2.38 9.12 -0.73
C PHE A 84 3.25 10.10 -1.54
N HIS A 85 4.23 9.60 -2.28
CA HIS A 85 5.06 10.41 -3.18
C HIS A 85 4.76 10.11 -4.64
N SER A 86 5.10 11.03 -5.54
CA SER A 86 5.00 10.85 -6.99
C SER A 86 6.35 10.44 -7.59
N SER A 87 6.36 9.47 -8.51
CA SER A 87 7.56 9.15 -9.29
C SER A 87 7.94 10.25 -10.30
N ARG A 88 7.09 11.27 -10.47
CA ARG A 88 7.46 12.48 -11.28
C ARG A 88 8.49 13.34 -10.56
N ASP A 89 8.39 13.40 -9.22
CA ASP A 89 9.14 14.38 -8.41
C ASP A 89 10.19 13.70 -7.54
N THR A 90 10.09 12.38 -7.34
CA THR A 90 10.93 11.63 -6.41
C THR A 90 11.42 10.33 -7.04
N ASP A 91 12.72 10.07 -6.95
CA ASP A 91 13.28 8.74 -7.22
C ASP A 91 12.95 7.82 -6.03
N LYS A 92 11.88 7.04 -6.18
CA LYS A 92 11.38 6.14 -5.14
C LYS A 92 12.23 4.90 -4.93
N PHE A 93 13.11 4.59 -5.87
CA PHE A 93 13.95 3.38 -5.83
C PHE A 93 15.34 3.64 -5.27
N LYS A 94 15.75 4.91 -5.07
CA LYS A 94 17.08 5.31 -4.64
C LYS A 94 17.59 4.56 -3.39
N ASP A 95 16.72 4.41 -2.38
CA ASP A 95 17.09 3.81 -1.09
C ASP A 95 16.35 2.48 -0.82
N ILE A 96 15.83 1.86 -1.88
CA ILE A 96 15.05 0.62 -1.82
C ILE A 96 15.87 -0.54 -2.41
N ARG A 97 15.82 -1.69 -1.75
CA ARG A 97 16.40 -2.92 -2.29
C ARG A 97 15.49 -3.47 -3.39
N PHE A 98 15.97 -3.44 -4.61
CA PHE A 98 15.29 -4.03 -5.75
C PHE A 98 16.29 -4.74 -6.69
N GLU A 99 15.77 -5.62 -7.50
CA GLU A 99 16.50 -6.26 -8.60
C GLU A 99 15.75 -6.03 -9.90
N MET A 100 16.51 -5.99 -11.01
CA MET A 100 15.91 -5.87 -12.33
C MET A 100 15.71 -7.26 -12.93
N GLN A 101 14.45 -7.58 -13.27
CA GLN A 101 14.11 -8.80 -14.01
C GLN A 101 13.21 -8.44 -15.18
N ASP A 102 13.53 -8.96 -16.36
CA ASP A 102 12.84 -8.63 -17.60
C ASP A 102 12.70 -7.11 -17.82
N GLY A 103 13.65 -6.32 -17.37
CA GLY A 103 13.64 -4.87 -17.46
C GLY A 103 12.67 -4.16 -16.52
N LEU A 104 12.11 -4.82 -15.51
CA LEU A 104 11.25 -4.24 -14.48
C LEU A 104 11.89 -4.34 -13.10
N PRO A 105 11.71 -3.33 -12.22
CA PRO A 105 12.22 -3.40 -10.86
C PRO A 105 11.31 -4.24 -9.96
N ILE A 106 11.91 -5.22 -9.29
CA ILE A 106 11.26 -6.12 -8.31
C ILE A 106 11.70 -5.73 -6.92
N ILE A 107 10.76 -5.42 -6.04
CA ILE A 107 11.03 -5.07 -4.65
C ILE A 107 11.44 -6.32 -3.88
N GLN A 108 12.67 -6.36 -3.34
CA GLN A 108 13.21 -7.52 -2.62
C GLN A 108 12.61 -7.70 -1.22
N ASP A 109 12.04 -6.64 -0.64
CA ASP A 109 11.34 -6.71 0.64
C ASP A 109 9.87 -7.17 0.53
N ALA A 110 9.40 -7.54 -0.68
CA ALA A 110 8.12 -8.17 -0.92
C ALA A 110 8.15 -9.68 -0.63
N SER A 111 6.98 -10.31 -0.42
CA SER A 111 6.86 -11.76 -0.26
C SER A 111 7.04 -12.51 -1.58
N GLY A 112 6.70 -11.87 -2.68
CA GLY A 112 6.80 -12.41 -4.02
C GLY A 112 6.50 -11.35 -5.06
N PHE A 113 6.70 -11.69 -6.32
CA PHE A 113 6.42 -10.80 -7.44
C PHE A 113 5.69 -11.52 -8.57
N ILE A 114 5.02 -10.75 -9.40
CA ILE A 114 4.32 -11.20 -10.60
C ILE A 114 4.58 -10.18 -11.72
N ILE A 115 5.24 -10.60 -12.79
CA ILE A 115 5.49 -9.79 -13.98
C ILE A 115 4.38 -10.06 -15.00
N CYS A 116 3.84 -8.99 -15.55
CA CYS A 116 2.77 -9.04 -16.53
C CYS A 116 3.11 -8.23 -17.79
N LYS A 117 2.75 -8.80 -18.94
CA LYS A 117 2.62 -8.09 -20.21
C LYS A 117 1.20 -7.57 -20.34
N LEU A 118 1.04 -6.28 -20.60
CA LEU A 118 -0.27 -5.65 -20.79
C LEU A 118 -0.94 -6.21 -22.05
N ILE A 119 -2.19 -6.62 -21.92
CA ILE A 119 -3.03 -7.14 -23.02
C ILE A 119 -4.22 -6.26 -23.30
N ASP A 120 -4.79 -5.57 -22.30
CA ASP A 120 -5.92 -4.67 -22.49
C ASP A 120 -5.98 -3.60 -21.38
N THR A 121 -6.75 -2.52 -21.63
CA THR A 121 -7.00 -1.44 -20.67
C THR A 121 -8.45 -1.00 -20.73
N MET A 122 -9.00 -0.64 -19.57
CA MET A 122 -10.34 -0.06 -19.45
C MET A 122 -10.27 1.23 -18.64
N GLU A 123 -10.79 2.31 -19.23
CA GLU A 123 -10.87 3.61 -18.56
C GLU A 123 -12.09 3.69 -17.65
N THR A 124 -11.89 4.15 -16.41
CA THR A 124 -12.95 4.51 -15.48
C THR A 124 -12.94 6.00 -15.19
N ALA A 125 -13.80 6.49 -14.31
CA ALA A 125 -13.87 7.91 -13.96
C ALA A 125 -12.51 8.46 -13.45
N THR A 126 -11.82 7.75 -12.56
CA THR A 126 -10.61 8.21 -11.89
C THR A 126 -9.41 7.27 -12.06
N HIS A 127 -9.61 6.06 -12.52
CA HIS A 127 -8.59 5.03 -12.63
C HIS A 127 -8.56 4.44 -14.04
N THR A 128 -7.41 3.88 -14.39
CA THR A 128 -7.26 2.98 -15.52
C THR A 128 -7.11 1.56 -14.97
N ILE A 129 -7.89 0.64 -15.48
CA ILE A 129 -7.77 -0.79 -15.23
C ILE A 129 -6.84 -1.35 -16.30
N PHE A 130 -5.79 -2.03 -15.87
CA PHE A 130 -4.83 -2.70 -16.74
C PHE A 130 -5.00 -4.20 -16.59
N LEU A 131 -5.25 -4.90 -17.70
CA LEU A 131 -5.29 -6.35 -17.78
C LEU A 131 -3.96 -6.85 -18.33
N GLY A 132 -3.26 -7.68 -17.57
CA GLY A 132 -1.96 -8.24 -17.95
C GLY A 132 -1.95 -9.76 -17.95
N GLU A 133 -1.28 -10.35 -18.93
CA GLU A 133 -0.92 -11.76 -18.95
C GLU A 133 0.35 -11.97 -18.13
N ILE A 134 0.34 -12.96 -17.24
CA ILE A 134 1.48 -13.29 -16.39
C ILE A 134 2.57 -13.93 -17.23
N THR A 135 3.77 -13.32 -17.22
CA THR A 135 4.96 -13.83 -17.94
C THR A 135 6.00 -14.43 -17.00
N ALA A 136 6.05 -14.00 -15.74
CA ALA A 136 6.89 -14.58 -14.70
C ALA A 136 6.28 -14.31 -13.32
N MET A 137 6.49 -15.21 -12.38
CA MET A 137 6.14 -15.00 -10.97
C MET A 137 7.00 -15.88 -10.08
N GLU A 138 7.32 -15.39 -8.88
CA GLU A 138 8.11 -16.13 -7.90
C GLU A 138 7.77 -15.68 -6.48
N ALA A 139 7.87 -16.61 -5.53
CA ALA A 139 7.84 -16.32 -4.09
C ALA A 139 9.26 -16.00 -3.63
N ILE A 140 9.51 -14.77 -3.15
CA ILE A 140 10.84 -14.33 -2.69
C ILE A 140 11.09 -14.83 -1.27
N ARG A 141 10.11 -14.64 -0.39
CA ARG A 141 10.21 -15.02 1.03
C ARG A 141 8.83 -15.37 1.60
N PRO A 142 8.78 -16.24 2.63
CA PRO A 142 7.53 -16.48 3.33
C PRO A 142 7.05 -15.21 4.02
N GLY A 143 5.73 -15.04 4.14
CA GLY A 143 5.13 -13.92 4.84
C GLY A 143 3.61 -13.99 4.79
N THR A 144 2.95 -13.46 5.81
CA THR A 144 1.50 -13.30 5.79
C THR A 144 1.15 -12.11 4.90
N PRO A 145 0.33 -12.27 3.85
CA PRO A 145 -0.04 -11.18 2.97
C PRO A 145 -0.63 -10.00 3.74
N MET A 146 -0.21 -8.77 3.42
CA MET A 146 -0.81 -7.57 3.98
C MET A 146 -2.16 -7.34 3.34
N THR A 147 -3.22 -7.45 4.14
CA THR A 147 -4.56 -7.06 3.71
C THR A 147 -4.78 -5.56 3.97
N TYR A 148 -5.64 -4.94 3.18
CA TYR A 148 -6.02 -3.55 3.38
C TYR A 148 -6.67 -3.33 4.76
N SER A 149 -7.43 -4.32 5.25
CA SER A 149 -8.01 -4.31 6.60
C SER A 149 -6.93 -4.34 7.69
N TYR A 150 -5.87 -5.14 7.53
CA TYR A 150 -4.74 -5.17 8.47
C TYR A 150 -4.00 -3.82 8.48
N TYR A 151 -3.73 -3.28 7.29
CA TYR A 151 -3.08 -1.98 7.12
C TYR A 151 -3.82 -0.87 7.89
N HIS A 152 -5.15 -0.81 7.78
CA HIS A 152 -5.93 0.22 8.48
C HIS A 152 -6.17 -0.05 9.96
N LYS A 153 -6.50 -1.29 10.33
CA LYS A 153 -6.92 -1.61 11.71
C LYS A 153 -5.74 -1.85 12.65
N VAL A 154 -4.66 -2.47 12.15
CA VAL A 154 -3.52 -2.88 12.99
C VAL A 154 -2.38 -1.88 12.84
N ILE A 155 -1.95 -1.58 11.62
CA ILE A 155 -0.85 -0.65 11.35
C ILE A 155 -1.29 0.82 11.50
N LYS A 156 -2.63 1.10 11.44
CA LYS A 156 -3.20 2.46 11.48
C LYS A 156 -2.74 3.33 10.30
N GLY A 157 -2.49 2.70 9.18
CA GLY A 157 -2.12 3.38 7.94
C GLY A 157 -3.28 4.22 7.40
N LYS A 158 -2.96 5.29 6.67
CA LYS A 158 -3.93 6.20 6.04
C LYS A 158 -3.99 5.96 4.54
N SER A 159 -5.17 6.20 3.95
CA SER A 159 -5.34 6.18 2.50
C SER A 159 -5.05 7.56 1.92
N PRO A 160 -4.28 7.68 0.81
CA PRO A 160 -4.20 8.93 0.08
C PRO A 160 -5.58 9.36 -0.45
N LYS A 161 -5.82 10.67 -0.57
CA LYS A 161 -7.11 11.22 -1.04
C LYS A 161 -7.54 10.74 -2.43
N ASN A 162 -6.61 10.33 -3.25
CA ASN A 162 -6.83 9.80 -4.59
C ASN A 162 -6.95 8.26 -4.64
N ALA A 163 -6.91 7.57 -3.50
CA ALA A 163 -7.15 6.13 -3.46
C ALA A 163 -8.62 5.79 -3.75
N PRO A 164 -8.94 4.67 -4.47
CA PRO A 164 -10.33 4.30 -4.77
C PRO A 164 -11.16 4.04 -3.51
N THR A 165 -10.51 3.70 -2.43
CA THR A 165 -11.11 3.38 -1.12
C THR A 165 -11.08 4.54 -0.14
N TYR A 166 -10.59 5.73 -0.53
CA TYR A 166 -10.56 6.91 0.34
C TYR A 166 -11.97 7.31 0.80
N GLN A 167 -12.12 7.53 2.09
CA GLN A 167 -13.37 7.99 2.70
C GLN A 167 -13.10 9.29 3.49
N PRO A 168 -13.73 10.42 3.11
CA PRO A 168 -13.52 11.71 3.80
C PRO A 168 -13.85 11.70 5.31
N GLN A 169 -14.66 10.74 5.76
CA GLN A 169 -15.01 10.56 7.16
C GLN A 169 -13.89 9.96 8.01
N GLU A 170 -12.87 9.37 7.41
CA GLU A 170 -11.69 8.91 8.16
C GLU A 170 -10.85 10.07 8.73
N GLU A 171 -10.95 11.26 8.13
CA GLU A 171 -10.38 12.50 8.70
C GLU A 171 -11.24 13.07 9.85
N ALA A 172 -12.54 12.81 9.86
CA ALA A 172 -13.47 13.29 10.89
C ALA A 172 -13.51 12.36 12.11
N ASP A 173 -13.32 11.04 11.93
CA ASP A 173 -13.18 10.07 13.04
C ASP A 173 -11.73 10.11 13.65
N ALA A 174 -10.80 10.81 13.02
CA ALA A 174 -9.56 11.27 13.62
C ALA A 174 -9.78 12.56 14.45
N GLY A 175 -11.01 12.79 14.90
CA GLY A 175 -11.33 13.83 15.86
C GLY A 175 -10.43 13.66 17.09
N SER A 176 -9.83 14.76 17.55
CA SER A 176 -8.92 14.96 18.68
C SER A 176 -8.88 13.75 19.64
N SER A 177 -8.27 12.66 19.22
CA SER A 177 -8.09 11.50 20.05
C SER A 177 -6.89 11.77 20.92
N ILE A 178 -7.15 11.98 22.19
CA ILE A 178 -6.11 12.00 23.18
C ILE A 178 -5.46 10.63 23.15
N ARG A 179 -4.15 10.62 22.86
CA ARG A 179 -3.31 9.43 22.81
C ARG A 179 -2.17 9.58 23.80
N TRP A 180 -1.61 8.47 24.17
CA TRP A 180 -0.47 8.46 25.09
C TRP A 180 0.70 7.74 24.43
N LYS A 181 1.83 8.44 24.29
CA LYS A 181 3.05 7.89 23.67
C LYS A 181 4.04 7.48 24.76
N CYS A 182 4.48 6.24 24.71
CA CYS A 182 5.56 5.77 25.54
C CYS A 182 6.86 6.48 25.16
N MET A 183 7.47 7.19 26.09
CA MET A 183 8.70 7.96 25.90
C MET A 183 9.94 7.07 25.68
N ILE A 184 9.84 5.78 26.01
CA ILE A 184 10.96 4.84 25.89
C ILE A 184 10.97 4.13 24.52
N CYS A 185 9.85 3.58 24.10
CA CYS A 185 9.80 2.75 22.88
C CYS A 185 8.90 3.30 21.77
N GLY A 186 8.23 4.44 22.00
CA GLY A 186 7.35 5.07 21.03
C GLY A 186 5.98 4.41 20.86
N TYR A 187 5.65 3.36 21.62
CA TYR A 187 4.32 2.73 21.58
C TYR A 187 3.23 3.77 21.85
N ILE A 188 2.14 3.74 21.07
CA ILE A 188 1.00 4.64 21.23
C ILE A 188 -0.20 3.86 21.77
N TYR A 189 -0.69 4.30 22.93
CA TYR A 189 -1.95 3.86 23.49
C TYR A 189 -3.08 4.78 23.01
N GLU A 190 -4.13 4.19 22.42
CA GLU A 190 -5.32 4.90 21.94
C GLU A 190 -6.42 4.81 23.00
N GLY A 191 -6.58 5.86 23.79
CA GLY A 191 -7.61 5.99 24.84
C GLY A 191 -7.22 7.06 25.87
N ASP A 192 -8.20 7.64 26.55
CA ASP A 192 -8.00 8.60 27.63
C ASP A 192 -9.05 8.37 28.72
N PRO A 193 -8.63 8.25 29.97
CA PRO A 193 -7.25 8.23 30.46
C PRO A 193 -6.53 6.89 30.27
N LEU A 194 -5.21 6.87 30.49
CA LEU A 194 -4.48 5.59 30.65
C LEU A 194 -5.11 4.78 31.79
N PRO A 195 -5.32 3.46 31.62
CA PRO A 195 -5.81 2.61 32.70
C PRO A 195 -4.91 2.67 33.93
N GLU A 196 -5.49 2.56 35.10
CA GLU A 196 -4.73 2.49 36.34
C GLU A 196 -3.80 1.26 36.35
N GLY A 197 -2.52 1.48 36.65
CA GLY A 197 -1.51 0.42 36.60
C GLY A 197 -1.06 -0.01 35.21
N PHE A 198 -1.41 0.77 34.16
CA PHE A 198 -1.01 0.46 32.77
C PHE A 198 0.50 0.29 32.64
N LYS A 199 0.90 -0.77 31.96
CA LYS A 199 2.29 -1.03 31.57
C LYS A 199 2.40 -1.10 30.05
N CYS A 200 3.45 -0.51 29.52
CA CYS A 200 3.73 -0.56 28.09
C CYS A 200 3.86 -2.03 27.62
N PRO A 201 3.07 -2.49 26.64
CA PRO A 201 3.13 -3.88 26.18
C PRO A 201 4.43 -4.21 25.43
N ILE A 202 5.21 -3.20 25.04
CA ILE A 202 6.47 -3.37 24.31
C ILE A 202 7.66 -3.40 25.25
N CYS A 203 7.79 -2.41 26.16
CA CYS A 203 8.98 -2.26 27.00
C CYS A 203 8.72 -2.39 28.52
N GLY A 204 7.47 -2.62 28.93
CA GLY A 204 7.11 -2.91 30.32
C GLY A 204 7.09 -1.71 31.27
N VAL A 205 7.42 -0.48 30.83
CA VAL A 205 7.43 0.71 31.70
C VAL A 205 6.03 1.13 32.12
N GLY A 206 5.90 1.79 33.26
CA GLY A 206 4.64 2.25 33.82
C GLY A 206 4.04 3.46 33.10
N ALA A 207 2.83 3.83 33.51
CA ALA A 207 2.06 4.94 32.96
C ALA A 207 2.77 6.31 33.09
N ASP A 208 3.64 6.46 34.08
CA ASP A 208 4.47 7.64 34.34
C ASP A 208 5.46 7.96 33.20
N MET A 209 5.75 6.97 32.34
CA MET A 209 6.62 7.12 31.19
C MET A 209 5.81 7.37 29.88
N PHE A 210 4.56 7.79 30.00
CA PHE A 210 3.72 8.12 28.86
C PHE A 210 3.42 9.62 28.79
N GLU A 211 3.61 10.20 27.63
CA GLU A 211 3.26 11.59 27.32
C GLU A 211 1.92 11.65 26.58
N LYS A 212 1.05 12.57 27.00
CA LYS A 212 -0.23 12.82 26.36
C LYS A 212 -0.02 13.56 25.04
N ILE A 213 -0.48 12.96 23.92
CA ILE A 213 -0.46 13.60 22.60
C ILE A 213 -1.88 13.99 22.26
N ILE A 214 -2.10 15.28 21.95
CA ILE A 214 -3.36 15.80 21.41
C ILE A 214 -3.08 16.03 19.92
N THR A 215 -3.77 15.27 19.07
CA THR A 215 -3.66 15.42 17.60
C THR A 215 -4.99 15.84 17.04
#